data_147043aaeb1d91b22b9de9f37d795bdf
#
_entry.id   147043aaeb1d91b22b9de9f37d795bdf
#
_cell.length_a   1.000
_cell.length_b   1.000
_cell.length_c   1.000
_cell.angle_alpha   90.00
_cell.angle_beta   90.00
_cell.angle_gamma   90.00
#
_symmetry.space_group_name_H-M   'P 1'
#
loop_
_entity.id
_entity.type
_entity.pdbx_description
1 polymer ?
#
loop_
_entity_poly.entity_id
_entity_poly.type
_entity_poly.pdbx_seq_one_letter_code
_entity_poly.pdbx_strand_id
1 'polypeptide(L)'
;MNKQTSTPSQIHRLQQTIYENLPVGMELYDGDGYLIEINRGGLKMMGVKDKQDMLGINIFENPNIPVEMKRRLRAGENIRFTVKYDFDLAKAHYPTVLSGISYFEITVSVVLDENKEIDKFLFIAQDV
;
A
#
# COMPACT_ATOMS: atom_id res chain seq x y z
N MET A 1 -1.27 -23.49 -35.64
CA MET A 1 -1.96 -22.43 -34.90
C MET A 1 -0.93 -21.54 -34.24
N ASN A 2 -0.99 -20.27 -34.56
CA ASN A 2 -0.04 -19.30 -34.00
C ASN A 2 -0.47 -18.84 -32.64
N LYS A 3 0.39 -19.02 -31.67
CA LYS A 3 0.25 -18.37 -30.38
C LYS A 3 0.77 -16.94 -30.50
N GLN A 4 -0.08 -15.98 -30.24
CA GLN A 4 0.39 -14.61 -30.14
C GLN A 4 1.16 -14.45 -28.84
N THR A 5 2.38 -13.97 -28.96
CA THR A 5 3.22 -13.65 -27.81
C THR A 5 3.08 -12.16 -27.53
N SER A 6 2.69 -11.83 -26.30
CA SER A 6 2.58 -10.44 -25.91
C SER A 6 3.95 -9.78 -25.85
N THR A 7 4.05 -8.55 -26.34
CA THR A 7 5.27 -7.74 -26.22
C THR A 7 5.44 -7.26 -24.78
N PRO A 8 6.66 -6.89 -24.35
CA PRO A 8 6.86 -6.32 -23.02
C PRO A 8 5.99 -5.10 -22.74
N SER A 9 5.76 -4.22 -23.72
CA SER A 9 4.90 -3.05 -23.53
C SER A 9 3.43 -3.42 -23.36
N GLN A 10 2.95 -4.48 -24.04
CA GLN A 10 1.59 -4.99 -23.85
C GLN A 10 1.41 -5.60 -22.46
N ILE A 11 2.40 -6.36 -22.01
CA ILE A 11 2.41 -6.94 -20.66
C ILE A 11 2.39 -5.83 -19.60
N HIS A 12 3.21 -4.81 -19.78
CA HIS A 12 3.25 -3.67 -18.87
C HIS A 12 1.90 -2.96 -18.77
N ARG A 13 1.24 -2.72 -19.92
CA ARG A 13 -0.09 -2.09 -19.94
C ARG A 13 -1.15 -2.96 -19.27
N LEU A 14 -1.07 -4.28 -19.45
CA LEU A 14 -1.98 -5.22 -18.81
C LEU A 14 -1.78 -5.20 -17.29
N GLN A 15 -0.54 -5.25 -16.83
CA GLN A 15 -0.22 -5.16 -15.41
C GLN A 15 -0.73 -3.85 -14.81
N GLN A 16 -0.56 -2.75 -15.51
CA GLN A 16 -1.04 -1.45 -15.08
C GLN A 16 -2.56 -1.42 -14.97
N THR A 17 -3.26 -2.00 -15.95
CA THR A 17 -4.72 -2.08 -15.96
C THR A 17 -5.22 -2.93 -14.78
N ILE A 18 -4.59 -4.07 -14.52
CA ILE A 18 -4.93 -4.93 -13.38
C ILE A 18 -4.74 -4.16 -12.07
N TYR A 19 -3.58 -3.55 -11.91
CA TYR A 19 -3.22 -2.77 -10.72
C TYR A 19 -4.26 -1.70 -10.40
N GLU A 20 -4.68 -0.94 -11.42
CA GLU A 20 -5.62 0.17 -11.24
C GLU A 20 -7.07 -0.29 -11.00
N ASN A 21 -7.42 -1.51 -11.40
CA ASN A 21 -8.81 -2.00 -11.33
C ASN A 21 -9.02 -3.11 -10.28
N LEU A 22 -7.99 -3.45 -9.51
CA LEU A 22 -8.16 -4.43 -8.44
C LEU A 22 -9.12 -3.91 -7.36
N PRO A 23 -10.00 -4.79 -6.81
CA PRO A 23 -10.93 -4.41 -5.74
C PRO A 23 -10.26 -4.32 -4.37
N VAL A 24 -8.95 -4.15 -4.34
CA VAL A 24 -8.16 -4.03 -3.11
C VAL A 24 -7.30 -2.78 -3.20
N GLY A 25 -6.93 -2.23 -2.05
CA GLY A 25 -5.96 -1.16 -1.98
C GLY A 25 -4.55 -1.72 -2.05
N MET A 26 -3.74 -1.19 -2.96
CA MET A 26 -2.31 -1.52 -3.04
C MET A 26 -1.50 -0.27 -2.83
N GLU A 27 -0.53 -0.35 -1.92
CA GLU A 27 0.37 0.74 -1.61
C GLU A 27 1.80 0.22 -1.62
N LEU A 28 2.68 0.92 -2.29
CA LEU A 28 4.09 0.57 -2.35
C LEU A 28 4.90 1.65 -1.63
N TYR A 29 5.71 1.22 -0.67
CA TYR A 29 6.59 2.08 0.10
C TYR A 29 8.04 1.73 -0.20
N ASP A 30 8.93 2.73 -0.15
CA ASP A 30 10.36 2.46 -0.26
C ASP A 30 10.89 1.84 1.03
N GLY A 31 12.18 1.49 1.05
CA GLY A 31 12.80 0.82 2.20
C GLY A 31 12.85 1.68 3.47
N ASP A 32 12.71 2.98 3.35
CA ASP A 32 12.65 3.92 4.47
C ASP A 32 11.21 4.16 4.95
N GLY A 33 10.23 3.58 4.26
CA GLY A 33 8.82 3.64 4.64
C GLY A 33 8.02 4.76 3.97
N TYR A 34 8.57 5.46 2.99
CA TYR A 34 7.85 6.51 2.27
C TYR A 34 7.00 5.93 1.15
N LEU A 35 5.74 6.37 1.08
CA LEU A 35 4.82 5.94 0.02
C LEU A 35 5.29 6.46 -1.33
N ILE A 36 5.48 5.54 -2.28
CA ILE A 36 5.92 5.86 -3.63
C ILE A 36 4.88 5.53 -4.70
N GLU A 37 3.91 4.67 -4.40
CA GLU A 37 2.83 4.36 -5.34
C GLU A 37 1.60 3.87 -4.58
N ILE A 38 0.41 4.18 -5.11
CA ILE A 38 -0.88 3.74 -4.58
C ILE A 38 -1.86 3.58 -5.75
N ASN A 39 -2.63 2.48 -5.75
CA ASN A 39 -3.61 2.26 -6.81
C ASN A 39 -4.93 2.98 -6.51
N ARG A 40 -5.84 2.94 -7.50
CA ARG A 40 -7.16 3.57 -7.36
C ARG A 40 -7.94 3.02 -6.17
N GLY A 41 -7.91 1.70 -5.95
CA GLY A 41 -8.55 1.08 -4.81
C GLY A 41 -8.02 1.60 -3.47
N GLY A 42 -6.72 1.82 -3.38
CA GLY A 42 -6.09 2.40 -2.20
C GLY A 42 -6.53 3.84 -1.95
N LEU A 43 -6.57 4.66 -2.98
CA LEU A 43 -7.06 6.04 -2.87
C LEU A 43 -8.51 6.10 -2.41
N LYS A 44 -9.35 5.25 -2.99
CA LYS A 44 -10.77 5.18 -2.63
C LYS A 44 -10.92 4.74 -1.17
N MET A 45 -10.17 3.73 -0.75
CA MET A 45 -10.20 3.18 0.59
C MET A 45 -9.74 4.22 1.63
N MET A 46 -8.75 5.02 1.28
CA MET A 46 -8.24 6.09 2.15
C MET A 46 -9.02 7.39 2.04
N GLY A 47 -9.96 7.50 1.10
CA GLY A 47 -10.78 8.69 0.94
C GLY A 47 -10.03 9.89 0.39
N VAL A 48 -9.09 9.68 -0.51
CA VAL A 48 -8.25 10.71 -1.11
C VAL A 48 -8.46 10.73 -2.62
N LYS A 49 -8.66 11.91 -3.19
CA LYS A 49 -8.90 12.07 -4.62
C LYS A 49 -7.61 11.99 -5.44
N ASP A 50 -6.59 12.69 -4.98
CA ASP A 50 -5.34 12.87 -5.72
C ASP A 50 -4.21 12.14 -5.00
N LYS A 51 -3.57 11.21 -5.68
CA LYS A 51 -2.46 10.47 -5.06
C LYS A 51 -1.29 11.36 -4.66
N GLN A 52 -1.13 12.52 -5.30
CA GLN A 52 -0.08 13.47 -4.91
C GLN A 52 -0.23 13.94 -3.46
N ASP A 53 -1.45 13.89 -2.93
CA ASP A 53 -1.70 14.26 -1.53
C ASP A 53 -1.27 13.17 -0.56
N MET A 54 -0.98 11.97 -1.05
CA MET A 54 -0.53 10.84 -0.23
C MET A 54 0.93 10.46 -0.45
N LEU A 55 1.47 10.70 -1.65
CA LEU A 55 2.86 10.33 -1.93
C LEU A 55 3.80 11.03 -0.96
N GLY A 56 4.73 10.28 -0.41
CA GLY A 56 5.70 10.78 0.55
C GLY A 56 5.30 10.66 2.02
N ILE A 57 4.08 10.16 2.33
CA ILE A 57 3.77 9.83 3.72
C ILE A 57 4.61 8.64 4.17
N ASN A 58 4.88 8.56 5.48
CA ASN A 58 5.73 7.50 6.01
C ASN A 58 4.91 6.54 6.87
N ILE A 59 5.00 5.22 6.57
CA ILE A 59 4.28 4.20 7.32
C ILE A 59 4.67 4.14 8.79
N PHE A 60 5.92 4.46 9.12
CA PHE A 60 6.40 4.42 10.49
C PHE A 60 5.89 5.59 11.33
N GLU A 61 5.34 6.61 10.68
CA GLU A 61 4.70 7.75 11.34
C GLU A 61 3.17 7.63 11.34
N ASN A 62 2.62 6.59 10.72
CA ASN A 62 1.18 6.40 10.65
C ASN A 62 0.64 5.95 12.02
N PRO A 63 -0.22 6.76 12.68
CA PRO A 63 -0.73 6.43 14.02
C PRO A 63 -1.66 5.21 14.02
N ASN A 64 -2.19 4.82 12.86
CA ASN A 64 -3.09 3.69 12.75
C ASN A 64 -2.36 2.35 12.65
N ILE A 65 -1.06 2.35 12.40
CA ILE A 65 -0.28 1.11 12.37
C ILE A 65 0.26 0.84 13.77
N PRO A 66 -0.07 -0.32 14.38
CA PRO A 66 0.42 -0.63 15.71
C PRO A 66 1.95 -0.65 15.79
N VAL A 67 2.48 -0.20 16.92
CA VAL A 67 3.93 -0.14 17.16
C VAL A 67 4.59 -1.51 16.97
N GLU A 68 3.94 -2.58 17.38
CA GLU A 68 4.46 -3.94 17.22
C GLU A 68 4.58 -4.31 15.74
N MET A 69 3.62 -3.90 14.92
CA MET A 69 3.68 -4.16 13.48
C MET A 69 4.80 -3.36 12.83
N LYS A 70 4.99 -2.10 13.24
CA LYS A 70 6.12 -1.28 12.78
C LYS A 70 7.46 -1.94 13.11
N ARG A 71 7.59 -2.48 14.31
CA ARG A 71 8.79 -3.19 14.74
C ARG A 71 9.08 -4.40 13.85
N ARG A 72 8.06 -5.19 13.55
CA ARG A 72 8.18 -6.37 12.70
C ARG A 72 8.56 -6.02 11.27
N LEU A 73 7.97 -4.94 10.74
CA LEU A 73 8.33 -4.46 9.40
C LEU A 73 9.80 -4.03 9.33
N ARG A 74 10.29 -3.32 10.35
CA ARG A 74 11.72 -2.94 10.41
C ARG A 74 12.63 -4.15 10.50
N ALA A 75 12.14 -5.25 11.05
CA ALA A 75 12.88 -6.51 11.11
C ALA A 75 12.81 -7.29 9.78
N GLY A 76 12.11 -6.78 8.78
CA GLY A 76 12.00 -7.44 7.47
C GLY A 76 11.01 -8.58 7.43
N GLU A 77 10.06 -8.64 8.35
CA GLU A 77 9.07 -9.72 8.39
C GLU A 77 7.89 -9.42 7.49
N ASN A 78 7.43 -10.44 6.76
CA ASN A 78 6.13 -10.39 6.12
C ASN A 78 5.07 -10.54 7.21
N ILE A 79 4.05 -9.68 7.18
CA ILE A 79 3.03 -9.66 8.23
C ILE A 79 1.63 -9.59 7.63
N ARG A 80 0.66 -10.04 8.42
CA ARG A 80 -0.75 -9.92 8.11
C ARG A 80 -1.49 -9.60 9.40
N PHE A 81 -2.33 -8.58 9.38
CA PHE A 81 -3.05 -8.15 10.58
C PHE A 81 -4.32 -7.41 10.20
N THR A 82 -5.26 -7.39 11.15
CA THR A 82 -6.46 -6.56 11.04
C THR A 82 -6.21 -5.27 11.81
N VAL A 83 -6.46 -4.14 11.17
CA VAL A 83 -6.28 -2.83 11.79
C VAL A 83 -7.63 -2.15 11.98
N LYS A 84 -7.79 -1.54 13.15
CA LYS A 84 -8.84 -0.58 13.42
C LYS A 84 -8.34 0.78 12.96
N TYR A 85 -8.84 1.24 11.82
CA TYR A 85 -8.35 2.45 11.17
C TYR A 85 -9.20 3.66 11.54
N ASP A 86 -8.60 4.62 12.20
CA ASP A 86 -9.25 5.86 12.63
C ASP A 86 -8.90 6.98 11.65
N PHE A 87 -9.86 7.37 10.82
CA PHE A 87 -9.64 8.41 9.81
C PHE A 87 -9.45 9.79 10.43
N ASP A 88 -9.98 10.03 11.63
CA ASP A 88 -9.78 11.31 12.30
C ASP A 88 -8.31 11.50 12.72
N LEU A 89 -7.64 10.41 13.10
CA LEU A 89 -6.20 10.45 13.34
C LEU A 89 -5.41 10.62 12.02
N ALA A 90 -5.88 10.00 10.94
CA ALA A 90 -5.21 10.06 9.64
C ALA A 90 -5.21 11.48 9.05
N LYS A 91 -6.19 12.31 9.38
CA LYS A 91 -6.31 13.69 8.84
C LYS A 91 -5.11 14.58 9.14
N ALA A 92 -4.33 14.27 10.17
CA ALA A 92 -3.11 14.99 10.47
C ALA A 92 -1.98 14.68 9.48
N HIS A 93 -2.11 13.60 8.68
CA HIS A 93 -1.06 13.10 7.79
C HIS A 93 -1.40 13.24 6.32
N TYR A 94 -2.69 13.20 5.95
CA TYR A 94 -3.14 13.38 4.57
C TYR A 94 -4.60 13.81 4.54
N PRO A 95 -5.04 14.49 3.45
CA PRO A 95 -6.39 15.04 3.37
C PRO A 95 -7.40 13.96 2.98
N THR A 96 -7.92 13.24 3.95
CA THR A 96 -9.02 12.29 3.71
C THR A 96 -10.37 12.96 3.89
N VAL A 97 -11.34 12.62 3.03
CA VAL A 97 -12.72 13.05 3.19
C VAL A 97 -13.50 12.13 4.13
N LEU A 98 -12.90 11.00 4.52
CA LEU A 98 -13.54 10.04 5.41
C LEU A 98 -13.33 10.44 6.88
N SER A 99 -14.23 9.94 7.74
CA SER A 99 -14.17 10.14 9.18
C SER A 99 -14.58 8.85 9.88
N GLY A 100 -14.35 8.77 11.18
CA GLY A 100 -14.73 7.61 11.97
C GLY A 100 -13.79 6.44 11.78
N ILE A 101 -14.30 5.25 12.04
CA ILE A 101 -13.51 4.02 12.14
C ILE A 101 -13.89 3.05 11.02
N SER A 102 -12.89 2.46 10.39
CA SER A 102 -13.05 1.30 9.49
C SER A 102 -12.11 0.20 9.94
N TYR A 103 -12.38 -1.01 9.48
CA TYR A 103 -11.51 -2.15 9.76
C TYR A 103 -10.95 -2.68 8.45
N PHE A 104 -9.65 -2.84 8.38
CA PHE A 104 -8.96 -3.36 7.19
C PHE A 104 -8.13 -4.58 7.57
N GLU A 105 -8.10 -5.55 6.66
CA GLU A 105 -7.08 -6.58 6.70
C GLU A 105 -5.92 -6.13 5.84
N ILE A 106 -4.73 -6.11 6.43
CA ILE A 106 -3.51 -5.66 5.76
C ILE A 106 -2.54 -6.82 5.66
N THR A 107 -2.07 -7.07 4.45
CA THR A 107 -0.98 -8.01 4.17
C THR A 107 0.20 -7.20 3.68
N VAL A 108 1.36 -7.36 4.31
CA VAL A 108 2.58 -6.70 3.89
C VAL A 108 3.61 -7.72 3.45
N SER A 109 4.09 -7.55 2.23
CA SER A 109 5.22 -8.31 1.70
C SER A 109 6.44 -7.41 1.70
N VAL A 110 7.50 -7.87 2.33
CA VAL A 110 8.78 -7.15 2.36
C VAL A 110 9.62 -7.63 1.18
N VAL A 111 10.03 -6.68 0.34
CA VAL A 111 10.88 -6.96 -0.82
C VAL A 111 12.32 -6.66 -0.41
N LEU A 112 13.17 -7.67 -0.49
CA LEU A 112 14.59 -7.52 -0.17
C LEU A 112 15.39 -7.31 -1.46
N ASP A 113 16.46 -6.53 -1.35
CA ASP A 113 17.41 -6.38 -2.46
C ASP A 113 18.40 -7.56 -2.50
N GLU A 114 19.34 -7.50 -3.43
CA GLU A 114 20.35 -8.54 -3.60
C GLU A 114 21.29 -8.70 -2.39
N ASN A 115 21.39 -7.68 -1.54
CA ASN A 115 22.16 -7.71 -0.30
C ASN A 115 21.32 -8.14 0.90
N LYS A 116 20.07 -8.57 0.66
CA LYS A 116 19.09 -8.96 1.69
C LYS A 116 18.69 -7.81 2.61
N GLU A 117 18.84 -6.59 2.14
CA GLU A 117 18.34 -5.42 2.83
C GLU A 117 16.94 -5.07 2.32
N ILE A 118 16.16 -4.38 3.14
CA ILE A 118 14.80 -4.00 2.80
C ILE A 118 14.84 -2.97 1.68
N ASP A 119 14.26 -3.33 0.53
CA ASP A 119 14.14 -2.45 -0.63
C ASP A 119 12.78 -1.77 -0.67
N LYS A 120 11.70 -2.53 -0.45
CA LYS A 120 10.34 -2.02 -0.52
C LYS A 120 9.42 -2.78 0.43
N PHE A 121 8.29 -2.12 0.75
CA PHE A 121 7.16 -2.75 1.43
C PHE A 121 5.95 -2.65 0.52
N LEU A 122 5.33 -3.80 0.23
CA LEU A 122 4.08 -3.86 -0.53
C LEU A 122 2.92 -4.12 0.43
N PHE A 123 2.01 -3.16 0.53
CA PHE A 123 0.80 -3.28 1.35
C PHE A 123 -0.38 -3.62 0.45
N ILE A 124 -1.14 -4.62 0.87
CA ILE A 124 -2.44 -4.94 0.28
C ILE A 124 -3.47 -4.81 1.37
N ALA A 125 -4.43 -3.92 1.19
CA ALA A 125 -5.48 -3.64 2.15
C ALA A 125 -6.84 -4.05 1.60
N GLN A 126 -7.65 -4.68 2.44
CA GLN A 126 -9.01 -5.10 2.11
C GLN A 126 -9.95 -4.66 3.22
N ASP A 127 -11.17 -4.28 2.86
CA ASP A 127 -12.24 -4.05 3.83
C ASP A 127 -12.63 -5.37 4.50
N VAL A 128 -12.87 -5.30 5.78
CA VAL A 128 -13.28 -6.47 6.58
C VAL A 128 -14.77 -6.39 6.94
#